data_4d6b76f46cbc36a278606dab8a137be2
#
_entry.id   4d6b76f46cbc36a278606dab8a137be2
#
_cell.length_a   1.000
_cell.length_b   1.000
_cell.length_c   1.000
_cell.angle_alpha   90.00
_cell.angle_beta   90.00
_cell.angle_gamma   90.00
#
_symmetry.space_group_name_H-M   'P 1'
#
loop_
_entity.id
_entity.type
_entity.pdbx_description
1 polymer ?
#
loop_
_entity_poly.entity_id
_entity_poly.type
_entity_poly.pdbx_seq_one_letter_code
_entity_poly.pdbx_strand_id
1 'polypeptide(L)'
;MATRVVALVRRDRGLIGGPQALGRPRILVALVVTVIAALVVAWWFRSPWAPGAGDGPTPANQAAFEEQTGLRITRVAVTGRGGLIDLRYLVIDAQKAQVVHEYLYLVDEDSGEVIDTLFMDHAHRGDPKAGYTYPVIFVNEQGRIAQGGTVSIVVSDSRLEHVAVQ
;
A
#
# COMPACT_ATOMS: atom_id res chain seq x y z
N MET A 1 -56.82 80.99 27.15
CA MET A 1 -56.65 79.85 28.08
C MET A 1 -55.64 78.88 27.49
N ALA A 2 -54.42 78.84 28.01
CA ALA A 2 -53.33 78.13 27.48
C ALA A 2 -52.90 77.02 28.48
N THR A 3 -53.02 75.80 28.07
CA THR A 3 -52.58 74.66 28.88
C THR A 3 -51.24 74.16 28.33
N ARG A 4 -50.17 74.29 29.09
CA ARG A 4 -48.83 73.76 28.81
C ARG A 4 -48.79 72.32 29.14
N VAL A 5 -48.46 71.50 28.20
CA VAL A 5 -48.07 70.09 28.44
C VAL A 5 -46.53 70.00 28.48
N VAL A 6 -46.03 69.60 29.62
CA VAL A 6 -44.59 69.35 29.85
C VAL A 6 -44.27 67.93 29.39
N ALA A 7 -43.46 67.79 28.37
CA ALA A 7 -42.94 66.50 27.91
C ALA A 7 -41.74 66.07 28.77
N LEU A 8 -41.85 64.96 29.46
CA LEU A 8 -40.80 64.36 30.23
C LEU A 8 -39.86 63.52 29.33
N VAL A 9 -38.64 64.00 29.11
CA VAL A 9 -37.62 63.29 28.34
C VAL A 9 -36.99 62.21 29.26
N ARG A 10 -37.30 60.98 28.96
CA ARG A 10 -36.72 59.82 29.63
C ARG A 10 -35.40 59.50 28.96
N ARG A 11 -34.27 59.65 29.67
CA ARG A 11 -32.95 59.32 29.26
C ARG A 11 -32.75 57.80 29.47
N ASP A 12 -32.80 57.03 28.40
CA ASP A 12 -32.39 55.65 28.44
C ASP A 12 -30.86 55.56 28.50
N ARG A 13 -30.35 55.03 29.59
CA ARG A 13 -28.94 54.69 29.79
C ARG A 13 -28.61 53.44 28.96
N GLY A 14 -27.74 53.60 28.00
CA GLY A 14 -27.21 52.52 27.21
C GLY A 14 -26.57 51.45 28.11
N LEU A 15 -27.04 50.24 27.98
CA LEU A 15 -26.42 49.04 28.55
C LEU A 15 -25.14 48.73 27.78
N ILE A 16 -24.02 48.84 28.48
CA ILE A 16 -22.72 48.40 28.02
C ILE A 16 -22.80 46.87 27.88
N GLY A 17 -22.78 46.36 26.63
CA GLY A 17 -22.71 44.96 26.35
C GLY A 17 -21.38 44.40 26.89
N GLY A 18 -21.47 43.58 27.93
CA GLY A 18 -20.34 42.84 28.47
C GLY A 18 -19.79 41.83 27.43
N PRO A 19 -18.52 41.43 27.54
CA PRO A 19 -17.90 40.47 26.61
C PRO A 19 -18.69 39.15 26.68
N GLN A 20 -19.27 38.78 25.56
CA GLN A 20 -19.90 37.47 25.43
C GLN A 20 -18.81 36.40 25.62
N ALA A 21 -18.82 35.71 26.76
CA ALA A 21 -18.01 34.55 27.02
C ALA A 21 -18.30 33.53 25.91
N LEU A 22 -17.33 33.32 25.03
CA LEU A 22 -17.36 32.25 24.01
C LEU A 22 -17.66 30.94 24.72
N GLY A 23 -18.89 30.48 24.55
CA GLY A 23 -19.43 29.36 25.31
C GLY A 23 -18.58 28.11 25.21
N ARG A 24 -18.27 27.56 26.37
CA ARG A 24 -17.61 26.27 26.60
C ARG A 24 -17.93 25.14 25.59
N PRO A 25 -19.15 25.04 24.97
CA PRO A 25 -19.45 23.99 23.99
C PRO A 25 -18.67 24.13 22.67
N ARG A 26 -18.30 25.32 22.24
CA ARG A 26 -17.55 25.53 20.97
C ARG A 26 -16.09 25.05 21.09
N ILE A 27 -15.47 25.22 22.23
CA ILE A 27 -14.12 24.75 22.52
C ILE A 27 -14.09 23.23 22.58
N LEU A 28 -15.08 22.60 23.23
CA LEU A 28 -15.24 21.14 23.29
C LEU A 28 -15.45 20.53 21.91
N VAL A 29 -16.29 21.13 21.07
CA VAL A 29 -16.52 20.66 19.68
C VAL A 29 -15.23 20.77 18.86
N ALA A 30 -14.50 21.87 18.96
CA ALA A 30 -13.22 22.03 18.25
C ALA A 30 -12.20 20.97 18.68
N LEU A 31 -12.09 20.68 19.97
CA LEU A 31 -11.20 19.66 20.53
C LEU A 31 -11.55 18.24 20.03
N VAL A 32 -12.83 17.90 20.02
CA VAL A 32 -13.31 16.61 19.53
C VAL A 32 -13.02 16.44 18.04
N VAL A 33 -13.27 17.46 17.23
CA VAL A 33 -12.97 17.44 15.79
C VAL A 33 -11.47 17.27 15.54
N THR A 34 -10.61 17.95 16.30
CA THR A 34 -9.15 17.81 16.17
C THR A 34 -8.66 16.41 16.56
N VAL A 35 -9.22 15.82 17.61
CA VAL A 35 -8.88 14.45 18.02
C VAL A 35 -9.32 13.43 16.97
N ILE A 36 -10.54 13.57 16.44
CA ILE A 36 -11.04 12.67 15.37
C ILE A 36 -10.17 12.81 14.11
N ALA A 37 -9.81 14.03 13.70
CA ALA A 37 -8.93 14.26 12.57
C ALA A 37 -7.55 13.62 12.79
N ALA A 38 -6.98 13.76 13.99
CA ALA A 38 -5.71 13.14 14.34
C ALA A 38 -5.77 11.60 14.33
N LEU A 39 -6.88 11.03 14.81
CA LEU A 39 -7.12 9.58 14.78
C LEU A 39 -7.29 9.06 13.35
N VAL A 40 -8.01 9.78 12.49
CA VAL A 40 -8.17 9.44 11.06
C VAL A 40 -6.82 9.50 10.36
N VAL A 41 -6.02 10.53 10.60
CA VAL A 41 -4.66 10.64 10.04
C VAL A 41 -3.77 9.52 10.56
N ALA A 42 -3.79 9.24 11.87
CA ALA A 42 -3.02 8.14 12.45
C ALA A 42 -3.48 6.77 11.93
N TRP A 43 -4.77 6.61 11.65
CA TRP A 43 -5.32 5.40 11.04
C TRP A 43 -4.90 5.26 9.57
N TRP A 44 -4.80 6.37 8.83
CA TRP A 44 -4.26 6.40 7.47
C TRP A 44 -2.78 5.98 7.42
N PHE A 45 -1.96 6.42 8.38
CA PHE A 45 -0.55 6.02 8.50
C PHE A 45 -0.36 4.60 9.05
N ARG A 46 -1.36 4.04 9.74
CA ARG A 46 -1.41 2.64 10.19
C ARG A 46 -2.23 1.74 9.28
N SER A 47 -2.75 2.29 8.19
CA SER A 47 -3.52 1.50 7.23
C SER A 47 -2.63 0.39 6.68
N PRO A 48 -3.09 -0.88 6.66
CA PRO A 48 -2.38 -1.98 5.98
C PRO A 48 -2.26 -1.76 4.47
N TRP A 49 -2.80 -0.66 3.97
CA TRP A 49 -2.64 -0.17 2.60
C TRP A 49 -1.45 0.78 2.43
N ALA A 50 -0.75 1.18 3.50
CA ALA A 50 0.59 1.73 3.33
C ALA A 50 1.41 0.63 2.64
N PRO A 51 2.05 0.90 1.48
CA PRO A 51 2.95 -0.07 0.88
C PRO A 51 3.89 -0.48 2.00
N GLY A 52 3.88 -1.78 2.32
CA GLY A 52 4.60 -2.32 3.47
C GLY A 52 6.02 -1.79 3.41
N ALA A 53 6.41 -1.06 4.43
CA ALA A 53 7.80 -0.76 4.71
C ALA A 53 8.47 -2.03 5.28
N GLY A 54 8.26 -3.16 4.62
CA GLY A 54 9.16 -4.29 4.70
C GLY A 54 10.42 -3.83 3.96
N ASP A 55 11.57 -4.03 4.55
CA ASP A 55 12.83 -3.84 3.87
C ASP A 55 12.80 -4.72 2.62
N GLY A 56 12.44 -4.13 1.48
CA GLY A 56 12.42 -4.83 0.19
C GLY A 56 13.80 -5.41 -0.12
N PRO A 57 13.97 -6.16 -1.22
CA PRO A 57 15.26 -6.71 -1.60
C PRO A 57 16.32 -5.63 -1.54
N THR A 58 17.44 -5.91 -0.86
CA THR A 58 18.53 -4.92 -0.86
C THR A 58 19.02 -4.71 -2.28
N PRO A 59 19.46 -3.49 -2.66
CA PRO A 59 19.98 -3.23 -4.00
C PRO A 59 21.09 -4.20 -4.42
N ALA A 60 21.90 -4.66 -3.48
CA ALA A 60 22.97 -5.64 -3.73
C ALA A 60 22.41 -7.03 -4.07
N ASN A 61 21.41 -7.51 -3.34
CA ASN A 61 20.76 -8.80 -3.61
C ASN A 61 20.02 -8.78 -4.94
N GLN A 62 19.34 -7.68 -5.24
CA GLN A 62 18.67 -7.52 -6.53
C GLN A 62 19.66 -7.52 -7.68
N ALA A 63 20.77 -6.78 -7.58
CA ALA A 63 21.80 -6.75 -8.62
C ALA A 63 22.45 -8.11 -8.83
N ALA A 64 22.75 -8.84 -7.76
CA ALA A 64 23.29 -10.20 -7.84
C ALA A 64 22.31 -11.18 -8.51
N PHE A 65 21.02 -11.12 -8.14
CA PHE A 65 19.98 -11.91 -8.77
C PHE A 65 19.83 -11.59 -10.27
N GLU A 66 19.80 -10.29 -10.64
CA GLU A 66 19.74 -9.84 -12.04
C GLU A 66 20.96 -10.32 -12.84
N GLU A 67 22.16 -10.26 -12.26
CA GLU A 67 23.38 -10.72 -12.90
C GLU A 67 23.37 -12.24 -13.13
N GLN A 68 22.88 -13.03 -12.17
CA GLN A 68 22.85 -14.48 -12.25
C GLN A 68 21.78 -15.00 -13.20
N THR A 69 20.56 -14.43 -13.11
CA THR A 69 19.38 -14.95 -13.81
C THR A 69 19.06 -14.23 -15.13
N GLY A 70 19.59 -13.04 -15.32
CA GLY A 70 19.19 -12.16 -16.42
C GLY A 70 17.78 -11.58 -16.30
N LEU A 71 17.17 -11.64 -15.08
CA LEU A 71 15.82 -11.21 -14.81
C LEU A 71 15.79 -10.09 -13.80
N ARG A 72 14.91 -9.10 -14.03
CA ARG A 72 14.51 -8.11 -13.02
C ARG A 72 13.07 -8.33 -12.62
N ILE A 73 12.84 -8.59 -11.35
CA ILE A 73 11.48 -8.68 -10.82
C ILE A 73 10.88 -7.27 -10.77
N THR A 74 9.74 -7.10 -11.42
CA THR A 74 9.06 -5.80 -11.50
C THR A 74 7.81 -5.74 -10.65
N ARG A 75 7.19 -6.91 -10.35
CA ARG A 75 5.98 -6.98 -9.56
C ARG A 75 5.74 -8.38 -9.03
N VAL A 76 5.23 -8.45 -7.80
CA VAL A 76 4.52 -9.61 -7.26
C VAL A 76 3.22 -9.10 -6.66
N ALA A 77 2.10 -9.66 -7.06
CA ALA A 77 0.80 -9.20 -6.54
C ALA A 77 -0.20 -10.33 -6.40
N VAL A 78 -0.99 -10.28 -5.33
CA VAL A 78 -2.14 -11.18 -5.17
C VAL A 78 -3.28 -10.69 -6.06
N THR A 79 -3.89 -11.59 -6.82
CA THR A 79 -4.99 -11.33 -7.74
C THR A 79 -6.03 -12.44 -7.70
N GLY A 80 -7.05 -12.40 -8.57
CA GLY A 80 -8.08 -13.45 -8.61
C GLY A 80 -8.82 -13.65 -7.29
N ARG A 81 -9.09 -12.56 -6.54
CA ARG A 81 -9.70 -12.59 -5.19
C ARG A 81 -8.89 -13.41 -4.17
N GLY A 82 -7.58 -13.34 -4.26
CA GLY A 82 -6.69 -14.07 -3.37
C GLY A 82 -6.23 -15.44 -3.88
N GLY A 83 -6.82 -15.96 -4.94
CA GLY A 83 -6.51 -17.31 -5.45
C GLY A 83 -5.33 -17.39 -6.41
N LEU A 84 -4.77 -16.28 -6.84
CA LEU A 84 -3.67 -16.24 -7.81
C LEU A 84 -2.60 -15.23 -7.38
N ILE A 85 -1.35 -15.48 -7.81
CA ILE A 85 -0.22 -14.56 -7.65
C ILE A 85 0.29 -14.22 -9.04
N ASP A 86 0.27 -12.91 -9.38
CA ASP A 86 0.82 -12.34 -10.62
C ASP A 86 2.26 -11.90 -10.37
N LEU A 87 3.23 -12.70 -10.79
CA LEU A 87 4.64 -12.33 -10.82
C LEU A 87 4.97 -11.76 -12.20
N ARG A 88 5.64 -10.61 -12.23
CA ARG A 88 6.14 -10.02 -13.48
C ARG A 88 7.63 -9.80 -13.41
N TYR A 89 8.31 -10.19 -14.48
CA TYR A 89 9.74 -9.97 -14.62
C TYR A 89 10.09 -9.37 -15.98
N LEU A 90 11.07 -8.49 -15.99
CA LEU A 90 11.71 -7.94 -17.18
C LEU A 90 12.93 -8.79 -17.51
N VAL A 91 13.05 -9.22 -18.76
CA VAL A 91 14.24 -9.91 -19.25
C VAL A 91 15.35 -8.90 -19.57
N ILE A 92 16.47 -8.99 -18.87
CA ILE A 92 17.67 -8.18 -19.07
C ILE A 92 18.63 -8.91 -20.00
N ASP A 93 18.83 -10.20 -19.73
CA ASP A 93 19.71 -11.08 -20.53
C ASP A 93 18.92 -12.32 -20.98
N ALA A 94 18.64 -12.40 -22.28
CA ALA A 94 17.84 -13.48 -22.84
C ALA A 94 18.52 -14.84 -22.79
N GLN A 95 19.86 -14.90 -22.78
CA GLN A 95 20.58 -16.16 -22.71
C GLN A 95 20.49 -16.79 -21.30
N LYS A 96 20.61 -15.96 -20.27
CA LYS A 96 20.47 -16.40 -18.87
C LYS A 96 19.02 -16.72 -18.50
N ALA A 97 18.07 -16.00 -19.09
CA ALA A 97 16.65 -16.12 -18.78
C ALA A 97 15.97 -17.40 -19.31
N GLN A 98 16.64 -18.23 -20.09
CA GLN A 98 16.05 -19.42 -20.70
C GLN A 98 15.56 -20.46 -19.67
N VAL A 99 16.18 -20.52 -18.50
CA VAL A 99 15.86 -21.47 -17.44
C VAL A 99 14.70 -21.06 -16.55
N VAL A 100 14.14 -19.84 -16.73
CA VAL A 100 13.12 -19.30 -15.84
C VAL A 100 11.84 -20.15 -15.77
N HIS A 101 11.47 -20.77 -16.86
CA HIS A 101 10.23 -21.56 -16.95
C HIS A 101 10.32 -22.94 -16.32
N GLU A 102 11.52 -23.48 -16.14
CA GLU A 102 11.72 -24.82 -15.60
C GLU A 102 11.91 -24.81 -14.08
N TYR A 103 12.45 -23.72 -13.53
CA TYR A 103 12.95 -23.68 -12.16
C TYR A 103 12.52 -22.42 -11.39
N LEU A 104 11.39 -21.82 -11.75
CA LEU A 104 10.85 -20.65 -11.04
C LEU A 104 9.78 -21.07 -10.04
N TYR A 105 9.99 -20.73 -8.78
CA TYR A 105 8.99 -20.88 -7.73
C TYR A 105 9.08 -19.75 -6.69
N LEU A 106 8.06 -19.62 -5.86
CA LEU A 106 8.00 -18.68 -4.75
C LEU A 106 8.11 -19.43 -3.42
N VAL A 107 8.65 -18.76 -2.42
CA VAL A 107 8.64 -19.22 -1.04
C VAL A 107 8.03 -18.13 -0.18
N ASP A 108 6.95 -18.45 0.52
CA ASP A 108 6.39 -17.55 1.53
C ASP A 108 7.36 -17.45 2.70
N GLU A 109 7.81 -16.24 3.04
CA GLU A 109 8.85 -16.06 4.06
C GLU A 109 8.33 -16.25 5.49
N ASP A 110 7.01 -16.07 5.69
CA ASP A 110 6.39 -16.23 7.00
C ASP A 110 6.23 -17.72 7.37
N SER A 111 5.81 -18.55 6.41
CA SER A 111 5.54 -19.97 6.64
C SER A 111 6.66 -20.91 6.16
N GLY A 112 7.50 -20.44 5.24
CA GLY A 112 8.49 -21.27 4.53
C GLY A 112 7.87 -22.15 3.44
N GLU A 113 6.60 -21.95 3.10
CA GLU A 113 5.89 -22.79 2.13
C GLU A 113 6.27 -22.44 0.70
N VAL A 114 6.42 -23.50 -0.12
CA VAL A 114 6.78 -23.37 -1.55
C VAL A 114 5.51 -23.30 -2.39
N ILE A 115 5.49 -22.36 -3.35
CA ILE A 115 4.41 -22.17 -4.33
C ILE A 115 5.03 -22.28 -5.72
N ASP A 116 4.83 -23.42 -6.35
CA ASP A 116 5.36 -23.81 -7.65
C ASP A 116 4.28 -24.13 -8.69
N THR A 117 3.03 -24.21 -8.25
CA THR A 117 1.92 -24.56 -9.14
C THR A 117 1.55 -23.39 -10.04
N LEU A 118 1.81 -23.54 -11.33
CA LEU A 118 1.45 -22.55 -12.35
C LEU A 118 -0.04 -22.66 -12.73
N PHE A 119 -0.71 -21.51 -12.84
CA PHE A 119 -2.11 -21.46 -13.31
C PHE A 119 -2.23 -21.85 -14.80
N MET A 120 -1.22 -21.53 -15.60
CA MET A 120 -1.12 -21.91 -17.01
C MET A 120 0.31 -22.38 -17.33
N ASP A 121 0.48 -23.69 -17.38
CA ASP A 121 1.80 -24.32 -17.65
C ASP A 121 2.33 -24.06 -19.07
N HIS A 122 1.51 -23.66 -20.02
CA HIS A 122 1.90 -23.57 -21.45
C HIS A 122 1.98 -22.15 -22.01
N ALA A 123 1.81 -21.12 -21.19
CA ALA A 123 1.63 -19.74 -21.69
C ALA A 123 2.91 -19.11 -22.30
N HIS A 124 4.12 -19.63 -22.04
CA HIS A 124 5.37 -18.94 -22.38
C HIS A 124 6.49 -19.87 -22.85
N ARG A 125 6.19 -20.84 -23.71
CA ARG A 125 7.21 -21.76 -24.29
C ARG A 125 8.08 -21.13 -25.40
N GLY A 126 8.06 -19.79 -25.54
CA GLY A 126 8.92 -19.10 -26.49
C GLY A 126 10.22 -18.62 -25.85
N ASP A 127 11.26 -18.46 -26.64
CA ASP A 127 12.52 -17.87 -26.19
C ASP A 127 12.29 -16.48 -25.58
N PRO A 128 12.77 -16.23 -24.34
CA PRO A 128 12.65 -14.93 -23.70
C PRO A 128 13.42 -13.87 -24.51
N LYS A 129 12.83 -12.68 -24.66
CA LYS A 129 13.44 -11.56 -25.41
C LYS A 129 13.86 -10.46 -24.44
N ALA A 130 15.10 -10.02 -24.53
CA ALA A 130 15.60 -8.90 -23.75
C ALA A 130 14.76 -7.63 -23.98
N GLY A 131 14.47 -6.89 -22.90
CA GLY A 131 13.66 -5.70 -22.90
C GLY A 131 12.14 -5.95 -22.81
N TYR A 132 11.68 -7.20 -22.77
CA TYR A 132 10.27 -7.54 -22.63
C TYR A 132 9.94 -7.96 -21.20
N THR A 133 8.73 -7.60 -20.76
CA THR A 133 8.17 -8.03 -19.46
C THR A 133 7.22 -9.19 -19.68
N TYR A 134 7.40 -10.25 -18.89
CA TYR A 134 6.57 -11.44 -18.94
C TYR A 134 5.84 -11.64 -17.60
N PRO A 135 4.58 -12.06 -17.63
CA PRO A 135 3.86 -12.50 -16.45
C PRO A 135 4.04 -14.00 -16.22
N VAL A 136 4.09 -14.42 -14.96
CA VAL A 136 3.91 -15.79 -14.52
C VAL A 136 2.83 -15.80 -13.45
N ILE A 137 1.83 -16.64 -13.62
CA ILE A 137 0.70 -16.72 -12.71
C ILE A 137 0.79 -18.02 -11.93
N PHE A 138 0.93 -17.91 -10.60
CA PHE A 138 0.88 -19.06 -9.71
C PHE A 138 -0.49 -19.22 -9.09
N VAL A 139 -0.85 -20.45 -8.75
CA VAL A 139 -2.03 -20.75 -7.95
C VAL A 139 -1.71 -20.48 -6.49
N ASN A 140 -2.46 -19.59 -5.88
CA ASN A 140 -2.37 -19.29 -4.45
C ASN A 140 -3.41 -20.10 -3.70
N GLU A 141 -3.12 -21.37 -3.47
CA GLU A 141 -4.05 -22.28 -2.80
C GLU A 141 -4.42 -21.75 -1.41
N GLN A 142 -5.71 -21.72 -1.14
CA GLN A 142 -6.27 -21.25 0.14
C GLN A 142 -5.88 -19.81 0.53
N GLY A 143 -5.33 -19.02 -0.42
CA GLY A 143 -4.92 -17.64 -0.15
C GLY A 143 -3.74 -17.53 0.83
N ARG A 144 -2.80 -18.47 0.78
CA ARG A 144 -1.63 -18.56 1.68
C ARG A 144 -0.81 -17.29 1.69
N ILE A 145 -0.47 -16.77 0.51
CA ILE A 145 0.17 -15.47 0.40
C ILE A 145 -0.88 -14.38 0.38
N ALA A 146 -0.77 -13.45 1.31
CA ALA A 146 -1.64 -12.29 1.40
C ALA A 146 -0.97 -11.03 0.83
N GLN A 147 -1.77 -10.07 0.43
CA GLN A 147 -1.28 -8.73 0.10
C GLN A 147 -0.57 -8.12 1.32
N GLY A 148 0.60 -7.53 1.12
CA GLY A 148 1.46 -6.99 2.18
C GLY A 148 2.38 -8.02 2.82
N GLY A 149 2.28 -9.31 2.45
CA GLY A 149 3.25 -10.34 2.82
C GLY A 149 4.57 -10.20 2.08
N THR A 150 5.52 -11.07 2.39
CA THR A 150 6.87 -11.09 1.82
C THR A 150 7.19 -12.47 1.27
N VAL A 151 7.75 -12.51 0.07
CA VAL A 151 8.13 -13.76 -0.59
C VAL A 151 9.57 -13.73 -1.06
N SER A 152 10.18 -14.88 -1.09
CA SER A 152 11.42 -15.11 -1.84
C SER A 152 11.09 -15.67 -3.22
N ILE A 153 11.79 -15.17 -4.24
CA ILE A 153 11.70 -15.66 -5.62
C ILE A 153 12.94 -16.50 -5.89
N VAL A 154 12.74 -17.73 -6.32
CA VAL A 154 13.82 -18.65 -6.62
C VAL A 154 13.80 -18.99 -8.11
N VAL A 155 14.95 -18.86 -8.76
CA VAL A 155 15.18 -19.27 -10.14
C VAL A 155 16.46 -20.10 -10.17
N SER A 156 16.34 -21.39 -10.40
CA SER A 156 17.44 -22.34 -10.27
C SER A 156 18.13 -22.25 -8.88
N ASP A 157 19.40 -21.90 -8.85
CA ASP A 157 20.18 -21.73 -7.61
C ASP A 157 20.17 -20.29 -7.07
N SER A 158 19.51 -19.37 -7.77
CA SER A 158 19.48 -17.94 -7.42
C SER A 158 18.21 -17.61 -6.63
N ARG A 159 18.36 -16.83 -5.54
CA ARG A 159 17.25 -16.44 -4.67
C ARG A 159 17.23 -14.94 -4.47
N LEU A 160 16.07 -14.33 -4.67
CA LEU A 160 15.78 -12.94 -4.33
C LEU A 160 14.81 -12.93 -3.13
N GLU A 161 15.31 -12.48 -1.98
CA GLU A 161 14.54 -12.43 -0.73
C GLU A 161 13.87 -11.08 -0.53
N HIS A 162 12.90 -11.04 0.39
CA HIS A 162 12.19 -9.86 0.88
C HIS A 162 11.41 -9.11 -0.21
N VAL A 163 10.84 -9.83 -1.17
CA VAL A 163 10.01 -9.23 -2.21
C VAL A 163 8.61 -9.00 -1.65
N ALA A 164 8.21 -7.72 -1.55
CA ALA A 164 6.88 -7.35 -1.05
C ALA A 164 5.77 -7.74 -2.05
N VAL A 165 4.70 -8.30 -1.53
CA VAL A 165 3.49 -8.69 -2.29
C VAL A 165 2.47 -7.56 -2.24
N GLN A 166 2.05 -7.08 -3.43
CA GLN A 166 1.09 -5.98 -3.64
C GLN A 166 -0.36 -6.47 -3.68
#